data_d54247c22d249742a4ef5c8ba072dc49
#
_entry.id   d54247c22d249742a4ef5c8ba072dc49
#
_cell.length_a   1.000
_cell.length_b   1.000
_cell.length_c   1.000
_cell.angle_alpha   90.00
_cell.angle_beta   90.00
_cell.angle_gamma   90.00
#
_symmetry.space_group_name_H-M   'P 1'
#
loop_
_entity.id
_entity.type
_entity.pdbx_description
1 polymer ?
#
loop_
_entity_poly.entity_id
_entity_poly.type
_entity_poly.pdbx_seq_one_letter_code
_entity_poly.pdbx_strand_id
1 'polypeptide(L)'
;MQAAAQVTPPKVVHTIPAKIDLQEEVKNARKPLRVAAYCRVSTKQEDQLNSYDVQRRAYTDKINGEHGWTMVGIYADKGITGTSVKKRDEFNRLMRHCKQGKVDMIITKSVARFARNTLDCLKHTRMLKEHNVDVYFEEQGIHSIQPGAEFYITIYGSIAQSESENISANVRWGKTQSAKEGNVPFQYKRFLGYRRGPDGKPEIDPEQAIVVKRIYERFLAGDSLATIANDLNADEIPTPSGIGQWQRGTIASILTNEKYKGDAILNKTYIRDCLSKKVMINNGERPKYYVENNHPAIIDSATFGRVQEEMARRCGKRKVKQVGTKTEQ
;
A
#
# COMPACT_ATOMS: atom_id res chain seq x y z
N MET A 1 -56.57 -26.51 -65.83
CA MET A 1 -55.41 -25.56 -65.86
C MET A 1 -54.42 -26.03 -64.80
N GLN A 2 -53.36 -26.74 -65.22
CA GLN A 2 -52.28 -27.22 -64.35
C GLN A 2 -51.28 -26.09 -64.26
N ALA A 3 -50.95 -25.63 -63.03
CA ALA A 3 -49.93 -24.64 -62.77
C ALA A 3 -48.56 -25.30 -62.97
N ALA A 4 -47.76 -24.72 -63.87
CA ALA A 4 -46.39 -25.13 -64.14
C ALA A 4 -45.53 -24.84 -62.91
N ALA A 5 -44.84 -25.82 -62.31
CA ALA A 5 -43.92 -25.70 -61.27
C ALA A 5 -42.66 -24.91 -61.76
N GLN A 6 -42.38 -23.75 -61.21
CA GLN A 6 -41.15 -23.02 -61.50
C GLN A 6 -39.96 -23.78 -60.91
N VAL A 7 -39.14 -24.38 -61.76
CA VAL A 7 -37.84 -24.97 -61.39
C VAL A 7 -36.84 -23.87 -61.14
N THR A 8 -36.52 -23.62 -59.88
CA THR A 8 -35.45 -22.72 -59.53
C THR A 8 -34.09 -23.29 -59.95
N PRO A 9 -33.21 -22.50 -60.60
CA PRO A 9 -31.89 -22.99 -61.02
C PRO A 9 -31.02 -23.38 -59.77
N PRO A 10 -30.14 -24.38 -59.92
CA PRO A 10 -29.29 -24.81 -58.83
C PRO A 10 -28.37 -23.66 -58.34
N LYS A 11 -28.27 -23.54 -57.00
CA LYS A 11 -27.38 -22.56 -56.37
C LYS A 11 -25.94 -22.94 -56.71
N VAL A 12 -25.19 -22.02 -57.34
CA VAL A 12 -23.75 -22.16 -57.59
C VAL A 12 -23.01 -21.47 -56.45
N VAL A 13 -22.23 -22.25 -55.66
CA VAL A 13 -21.41 -21.74 -54.58
C VAL A 13 -19.97 -21.57 -55.07
N HIS A 14 -19.51 -20.33 -55.12
CA HIS A 14 -18.12 -20.04 -55.43
C HIS A 14 -17.35 -19.90 -54.09
N THR A 15 -16.35 -20.76 -53.87
CA THR A 15 -15.45 -20.66 -52.73
C THR A 15 -14.41 -19.60 -53.06
N ILE A 16 -14.40 -18.52 -52.27
CA ILE A 16 -13.31 -17.52 -52.31
C ILE A 16 -12.22 -18.04 -51.39
N PRO A 17 -11.04 -18.43 -51.89
CA PRO A 17 -9.96 -18.91 -51.00
C PRO A 17 -9.53 -17.82 -50.06
N ALA A 18 -9.27 -18.18 -48.80
CA ALA A 18 -8.70 -17.26 -47.81
C ALA A 18 -7.34 -16.79 -48.29
N LYS A 19 -7.12 -15.48 -48.27
CA LYS A 19 -5.80 -14.85 -48.56
C LYS A 19 -4.88 -15.00 -47.35
N ILE A 20 -4.60 -16.19 -46.92
CA ILE A 20 -3.52 -16.41 -45.90
C ILE A 20 -2.29 -16.79 -46.71
N ASP A 21 -1.30 -15.95 -46.70
CA ASP A 21 -0.01 -16.25 -47.27
C ASP A 21 0.77 -17.15 -46.35
N LEU A 22 0.63 -18.47 -46.56
CA LEU A 22 1.35 -19.50 -45.81
C LEU A 22 2.88 -19.31 -45.82
N GLN A 23 3.43 -18.55 -46.78
CA GLN A 23 4.84 -18.19 -46.82
C GLN A 23 5.22 -17.13 -45.81
N GLU A 24 4.33 -16.20 -45.46
CA GLU A 24 4.54 -15.22 -44.37
C GLU A 24 4.45 -15.88 -42.98
N GLU A 25 3.54 -16.81 -42.78
CA GLU A 25 3.49 -17.62 -41.53
C GLU A 25 4.76 -18.45 -41.32
N VAL A 26 5.28 -19.11 -42.36
CA VAL A 26 6.54 -19.86 -42.27
C VAL A 26 7.76 -18.96 -42.08
N LYS A 27 7.78 -17.75 -42.64
CA LYS A 27 8.85 -16.77 -42.39
C LYS A 27 8.77 -16.19 -40.97
N ASN A 28 7.57 -15.95 -40.44
CA ASN A 28 7.36 -15.45 -39.07
C ASN A 28 7.67 -16.54 -38.02
N ALA A 29 7.39 -17.81 -38.32
CA ALA A 29 7.76 -18.94 -37.45
C ALA A 29 9.29 -19.15 -37.30
N ARG A 30 10.11 -18.54 -38.14
CA ARG A 30 11.60 -18.62 -38.07
C ARG A 30 12.25 -17.45 -37.36
N LYS A 31 11.49 -16.38 -37.00
CA LYS A 31 12.04 -15.28 -36.22
C LYS A 31 12.06 -15.63 -34.74
N PRO A 32 13.18 -15.44 -34.07
CA PRO A 32 13.22 -15.69 -32.62
C PRO A 32 12.26 -14.75 -31.90
N LEU A 33 11.52 -15.30 -30.93
CA LEU A 33 10.54 -14.59 -30.12
C LEU A 33 11.24 -13.58 -29.20
N ARG A 34 10.88 -12.32 -29.28
CA ARG A 34 11.46 -11.25 -28.46
C ARG A 34 10.80 -11.27 -27.09
N VAL A 35 11.51 -11.78 -26.09
CA VAL A 35 11.00 -12.02 -24.75
C VAL A 35 11.49 -10.98 -23.76
N ALA A 36 10.58 -10.43 -22.97
CA ALA A 36 10.88 -9.53 -21.87
C ALA A 36 10.44 -10.14 -20.53
N ALA A 37 11.24 -10.03 -19.47
CA ALA A 37 10.84 -10.44 -18.14
C ALA A 37 10.29 -9.25 -17.34
N TYR A 38 9.20 -9.47 -16.59
CA TYR A 38 8.67 -8.51 -15.65
C TYR A 38 8.75 -9.02 -14.22
N CYS A 39 9.44 -8.26 -13.35
CA CYS A 39 9.66 -8.58 -11.95
C CYS A 39 9.07 -7.52 -11.02
N ARG A 40 8.58 -7.97 -9.85
CA ARG A 40 8.20 -7.09 -8.75
C ARG A 40 8.89 -7.54 -7.46
N VAL A 41 9.81 -6.72 -6.95
CA VAL A 41 10.60 -7.01 -5.74
C VAL A 41 10.06 -6.28 -4.51
N SER A 42 10.13 -6.92 -3.32
CA SER A 42 9.63 -6.37 -2.05
C SER A 42 10.58 -5.30 -1.47
N THR A 43 10.13 -4.47 -0.50
CA THR A 43 10.80 -3.23 -0.03
C THR A 43 11.77 -3.37 1.15
N LYS A 44 12.12 -4.56 1.63
CA LYS A 44 13.10 -4.70 2.73
C LYS A 44 14.52 -4.61 2.18
N GLN A 45 15.32 -3.66 2.69
CA GLN A 45 16.54 -3.14 2.05
C GLN A 45 17.66 -4.13 1.71
N GLU A 46 17.96 -5.09 2.54
CA GLU A 46 19.08 -6.04 2.31
C GLU A 46 18.64 -7.30 1.55
N ASP A 47 17.46 -7.83 1.83
CA ASP A 47 16.88 -8.96 1.10
C ASP A 47 16.49 -8.61 -0.36
N GLN A 48 16.42 -7.32 -0.69
CA GLN A 48 15.97 -6.84 -2.01
C GLN A 48 17.04 -6.90 -3.09
N LEU A 49 18.27 -6.51 -2.79
CA LEU A 49 19.37 -6.54 -3.76
C LEU A 49 19.66 -7.99 -4.13
N ASN A 50 19.73 -8.88 -3.14
CA ASN A 50 19.92 -10.31 -3.36
C ASN A 50 18.72 -10.92 -4.12
N SER A 51 17.48 -10.58 -3.75
CA SER A 51 16.28 -11.10 -4.41
C SER A 51 16.14 -10.60 -5.86
N TYR A 52 16.50 -9.34 -6.15
CA TYR A 52 16.47 -8.79 -7.50
C TYR A 52 17.52 -9.43 -8.40
N ASP A 53 18.76 -9.51 -7.94
CA ASP A 53 19.84 -10.07 -8.73
C ASP A 53 19.64 -11.58 -8.99
N VAL A 54 19.13 -12.32 -8.04
CA VAL A 54 18.74 -13.73 -8.21
C VAL A 54 17.63 -13.86 -9.27
N GLN A 55 16.56 -13.07 -9.18
CA GLN A 55 15.48 -13.10 -10.18
C GLN A 55 15.99 -12.69 -11.57
N ARG A 56 16.84 -11.67 -11.63
CA ARG A 56 17.42 -11.21 -12.88
C ARG A 56 18.27 -12.31 -13.55
N ARG A 57 19.13 -12.97 -12.79
CA ARG A 57 19.93 -14.10 -13.30
C ARG A 57 19.02 -15.23 -13.78
N ALA A 58 18.08 -15.67 -12.95
CA ALA A 58 17.16 -16.75 -13.29
C ALA A 58 16.38 -16.48 -14.59
N TYR A 59 15.86 -15.25 -14.79
CA TYR A 59 15.17 -14.91 -16.04
C TYR A 59 16.13 -14.77 -17.22
N THR A 60 17.34 -14.27 -17.00
CA THR A 60 18.37 -14.21 -18.05
C THR A 60 18.74 -15.62 -18.52
N ASP A 61 19.02 -16.51 -17.58
CA ASP A 61 19.39 -17.90 -17.89
C ASP A 61 18.25 -18.64 -18.57
N LYS A 62 17.01 -18.46 -18.09
CA LYS A 62 15.83 -19.08 -18.66
C LYS A 62 15.57 -18.63 -20.10
N ILE A 63 15.59 -17.31 -20.36
CA ILE A 63 15.29 -16.78 -21.69
C ILE A 63 16.41 -17.16 -22.68
N ASN A 64 17.66 -17.10 -22.23
CA ASN A 64 18.80 -17.47 -23.09
C ASN A 64 18.95 -18.98 -23.30
N GLY A 65 18.41 -19.80 -22.40
CA GLY A 65 18.42 -21.27 -22.51
C GLY A 65 17.35 -21.82 -23.44
N GLU A 66 16.32 -21.05 -23.76
CA GLU A 66 15.23 -21.49 -24.64
C GLU A 66 15.54 -21.22 -26.11
N HIS A 67 15.51 -22.28 -26.91
CA HIS A 67 15.69 -22.17 -28.35
C HIS A 67 14.59 -21.32 -29.00
N GLY A 68 15.00 -20.33 -29.80
CA GLY A 68 14.04 -19.49 -30.51
C GLY A 68 13.57 -18.27 -29.69
N TRP A 69 14.13 -18.03 -28.50
CA TRP A 69 13.87 -16.80 -27.74
C TRP A 69 15.07 -15.84 -27.87
N THR A 70 14.76 -14.55 -27.86
CA THR A 70 15.75 -13.46 -27.79
C THR A 70 15.36 -12.52 -26.66
N MET A 71 16.27 -12.27 -25.74
CA MET A 71 16.04 -11.40 -24.61
C MET A 71 15.97 -9.93 -25.02
N VAL A 72 14.85 -9.26 -24.74
CA VAL A 72 14.69 -7.80 -24.94
C VAL A 72 15.14 -7.02 -23.72
N GLY A 73 14.87 -7.53 -22.53
CA GLY A 73 15.26 -6.91 -21.28
C GLY A 73 14.45 -7.38 -20.08
N ILE A 74 14.89 -6.93 -18.90
CA ILE A 74 14.21 -7.18 -17.63
C ILE A 74 13.68 -5.86 -17.10
N TYR A 75 12.38 -5.82 -16.81
CA TYR A 75 11.66 -4.68 -16.27
C TYR A 75 11.30 -4.98 -14.83
N ALA A 76 11.84 -4.21 -13.89
CA ALA A 76 11.66 -4.48 -12.48
C ALA A 76 11.19 -3.25 -11.71
N ASP A 77 9.98 -3.33 -11.18
CA ASP A 77 9.49 -2.33 -10.25
C ASP A 77 9.89 -2.73 -8.83
N LYS A 78 10.61 -1.84 -8.15
CA LYS A 78 10.91 -2.01 -6.72
C LYS A 78 9.60 -1.95 -5.95
N GLY A 79 9.26 -3.05 -5.29
CA GLY A 79 8.03 -3.20 -4.52
C GLY A 79 7.93 -2.10 -3.48
N ILE A 80 6.95 -1.26 -3.64
CA ILE A 80 6.63 -0.22 -2.69
C ILE A 80 5.65 -0.81 -1.71
N THR A 81 5.89 -0.59 -0.41
CA THR A 81 4.91 -0.86 0.65
C THR A 81 3.56 -0.30 0.24
N GLY A 82 2.51 -1.06 0.44
CA GLY A 82 1.16 -0.88 -0.12
C GLY A 82 0.41 0.44 0.14
N THR A 83 1.11 1.53 0.48
CA THR A 83 0.53 2.86 0.72
C THR A 83 0.97 3.90 -0.31
N SER A 84 1.93 3.58 -1.18
CA SER A 84 2.42 4.52 -2.17
C SER A 84 1.82 4.22 -3.54
N VAL A 85 1.02 5.14 -4.06
CA VAL A 85 0.55 5.20 -5.47
C VAL A 85 1.73 5.51 -6.40
N LYS A 86 2.97 5.14 -6.02
CA LYS A 86 4.13 5.39 -6.86
C LYS A 86 4.03 4.61 -8.15
N LYS A 87 4.36 5.31 -9.20
CA LYS A 87 4.37 4.94 -10.61
C LYS A 87 5.09 3.61 -10.80
N ARG A 88 4.46 2.65 -11.43
CA ARG A 88 5.08 1.45 -11.99
C ARG A 88 5.82 1.84 -13.27
N ASP A 89 6.94 2.55 -13.09
CA ASP A 89 7.61 3.20 -14.22
C ASP A 89 8.16 2.15 -15.20
N GLU A 90 8.71 1.04 -14.68
CA GLU A 90 9.21 -0.04 -15.51
C GLU A 90 8.08 -0.87 -16.16
N PHE A 91 6.98 -1.10 -15.47
CA PHE A 91 5.80 -1.71 -16.08
C PHE A 91 5.25 -0.83 -17.22
N ASN A 92 5.13 0.47 -16.98
CA ASN A 92 4.65 1.40 -17.99
C ASN A 92 5.62 1.49 -19.19
N ARG A 93 6.93 1.37 -18.95
CA ARG A 93 7.95 1.29 -19.99
C ARG A 93 7.79 0.01 -20.80
N LEU A 94 7.60 -1.13 -20.15
CA LEU A 94 7.31 -2.41 -20.80
C LEU A 94 6.06 -2.32 -21.68
N MET A 95 4.95 -1.79 -21.15
CA MET A 95 3.70 -1.61 -21.90
C MET A 95 3.90 -0.75 -23.16
N ARG A 96 4.71 0.32 -23.08
CA ARG A 96 5.06 1.14 -24.26
C ARG A 96 5.87 0.35 -25.28
N HIS A 97 6.84 -0.45 -24.86
CA HIS A 97 7.64 -1.29 -25.76
C HIS A 97 6.81 -2.37 -26.46
N CYS A 98 5.84 -2.95 -25.75
CA CYS A 98 4.87 -3.89 -26.34
C CYS A 98 4.03 -3.20 -27.44
N LYS A 99 3.48 -2.02 -27.16
CA LYS A 99 2.72 -1.22 -28.15
C LYS A 99 3.55 -0.80 -29.37
N GLN A 100 4.87 -0.65 -29.18
CA GLN A 100 5.81 -0.35 -30.28
C GLN A 100 6.23 -1.59 -31.05
N GLY A 101 5.69 -2.76 -30.76
CA GLY A 101 6.06 -4.01 -31.41
C GLY A 101 7.50 -4.45 -31.15
N LYS A 102 8.10 -4.09 -30.01
CA LYS A 102 9.47 -4.46 -29.62
C LYS A 102 9.52 -5.77 -28.80
N VAL A 103 8.40 -6.22 -28.29
CA VAL A 103 8.25 -7.38 -27.41
C VAL A 103 7.13 -8.25 -27.96
N ASP A 104 7.38 -9.55 -28.07
CA ASP A 104 6.40 -10.54 -28.52
C ASP A 104 5.82 -11.34 -27.34
N MET A 105 6.61 -11.51 -26.28
CA MET A 105 6.18 -12.21 -25.08
C MET A 105 6.72 -11.57 -23.80
N ILE A 106 5.87 -11.48 -22.78
CA ILE A 106 6.26 -11.10 -21.41
C ILE A 106 6.26 -12.37 -20.57
N ILE A 107 7.35 -12.62 -19.84
CA ILE A 107 7.39 -13.67 -18.82
C ILE A 107 7.32 -13.02 -17.44
N THR A 108 6.48 -13.54 -16.55
CA THR A 108 6.33 -13.06 -15.18
C THR A 108 5.99 -14.22 -14.25
N LYS A 109 6.37 -14.08 -12.99
CA LYS A 109 6.24 -15.16 -12.00
C LYS A 109 4.79 -15.62 -11.82
N SER A 110 3.85 -14.68 -11.67
CA SER A 110 2.43 -15.02 -11.44
C SER A 110 1.50 -13.87 -11.78
N VAL A 111 0.19 -14.17 -11.91
CA VAL A 111 -0.90 -13.19 -12.08
C VAL A 111 -0.85 -12.10 -11.02
N ALA A 112 -0.65 -12.46 -9.74
CA ALA A 112 -0.57 -11.51 -8.63
C ALA A 112 0.67 -10.59 -8.69
N ARG A 113 1.73 -10.98 -9.40
CA ARG A 113 2.93 -10.15 -9.62
C ARG A 113 2.76 -9.22 -10.79
N PHE A 114 2.03 -9.64 -11.82
CA PHE A 114 1.80 -8.85 -13.03
C PHE A 114 0.86 -7.66 -12.77
N ALA A 115 -0.25 -7.86 -12.07
CA ALA A 115 -1.22 -6.80 -11.80
C ALA A 115 -1.53 -6.66 -10.29
N ARG A 116 -2.20 -5.55 -9.92
CA ARG A 116 -2.59 -5.26 -8.54
C ARG A 116 -3.91 -5.90 -8.14
N ASN A 117 -4.76 -6.10 -9.10
CA ASN A 117 -6.06 -6.76 -8.98
C ASN A 117 -6.40 -7.47 -10.29
N THR A 118 -7.41 -8.31 -10.25
CA THR A 118 -7.86 -9.11 -11.38
C THR A 118 -8.30 -8.26 -12.56
N LEU A 119 -9.01 -7.16 -12.31
CA LEU A 119 -9.52 -6.27 -13.36
C LEU A 119 -8.38 -5.62 -14.16
N ASP A 120 -7.35 -5.10 -13.46
CA ASP A 120 -6.16 -4.54 -14.11
C ASP A 120 -5.41 -5.62 -14.91
N CYS A 121 -5.35 -6.86 -14.39
CA CYS A 121 -4.70 -7.96 -15.09
C CYS A 121 -5.42 -8.24 -16.44
N LEU A 122 -6.73 -8.43 -16.40
CA LEU A 122 -7.53 -8.68 -17.61
C LEU A 122 -7.44 -7.51 -18.61
N LYS A 123 -7.50 -6.28 -18.12
CA LYS A 123 -7.34 -5.09 -18.97
C LYS A 123 -6.01 -5.07 -19.72
N HIS A 124 -4.92 -5.33 -18.98
CA HIS A 124 -3.59 -5.33 -19.58
C HIS A 124 -3.36 -6.52 -20.52
N THR A 125 -3.80 -7.72 -20.17
CA THR A 125 -3.66 -8.90 -21.04
C THR A 125 -4.47 -8.78 -22.32
N ARG A 126 -5.70 -8.22 -22.26
CA ARG A 126 -6.51 -7.94 -23.46
C ARG A 126 -5.82 -6.94 -24.39
N MET A 127 -5.34 -5.80 -23.84
CA MET A 127 -4.59 -4.83 -24.61
C MET A 127 -3.33 -5.43 -25.25
N LEU A 128 -2.59 -6.26 -24.53
CA LEU A 128 -1.40 -6.94 -25.07
C LEU A 128 -1.75 -7.94 -26.17
N LYS A 129 -2.86 -8.68 -26.02
CA LYS A 129 -3.38 -9.58 -27.06
C LYS A 129 -3.76 -8.85 -28.34
N GLU A 130 -4.34 -7.64 -28.26
CA GLU A 130 -4.60 -6.76 -29.41
C GLU A 130 -3.32 -6.38 -30.18
N HIS A 131 -2.17 -6.38 -29.50
CA HIS A 131 -0.86 -6.12 -30.08
C HIS A 131 -0.04 -7.39 -30.37
N ASN A 132 -0.66 -8.55 -30.36
CA ASN A 132 -0.03 -9.86 -30.55
C ASN A 132 1.11 -10.13 -29.55
N VAL A 133 0.99 -9.64 -28.32
CA VAL A 133 1.96 -9.86 -27.25
C VAL A 133 1.35 -10.86 -26.23
N ASP A 134 2.05 -11.96 -26.03
CA ASP A 134 1.66 -12.95 -25.02
C ASP A 134 2.17 -12.58 -23.62
N VAL A 135 1.48 -13.02 -22.57
CA VAL A 135 1.95 -12.98 -21.19
C VAL A 135 1.97 -14.39 -20.63
N TYR A 136 3.16 -14.89 -20.35
CA TYR A 136 3.37 -16.20 -19.73
C TYR A 136 3.49 -16.08 -18.21
N PHE A 137 2.54 -16.65 -17.50
CA PHE A 137 2.50 -16.71 -16.03
C PHE A 137 3.12 -18.03 -15.58
N GLU A 138 4.38 -17.99 -15.10
CA GLU A 138 5.17 -19.18 -14.80
C GLU A 138 4.53 -20.12 -13.77
N GLU A 139 4.14 -19.57 -12.59
CA GLU A 139 3.56 -20.38 -11.49
C GLU A 139 2.26 -21.07 -11.88
N GLN A 140 1.51 -20.48 -12.81
CA GLN A 140 0.23 -21.02 -13.27
C GLN A 140 0.37 -21.83 -14.56
N GLY A 141 1.49 -21.73 -15.26
CA GLY A 141 1.69 -22.37 -16.57
C GLY A 141 0.73 -21.84 -17.66
N ILE A 142 0.31 -20.57 -17.58
CA ILE A 142 -0.73 -20.00 -18.43
C ILE A 142 -0.13 -18.98 -19.40
N HIS A 143 -0.47 -19.13 -20.68
CA HIS A 143 -0.25 -18.15 -21.72
C HIS A 143 -1.52 -17.33 -21.96
N SER A 144 -1.42 -16.00 -21.91
CA SER A 144 -2.59 -15.10 -21.99
C SER A 144 -3.33 -15.14 -23.31
N ILE A 145 -2.66 -15.56 -24.38
CA ILE A 145 -3.26 -15.69 -25.72
C ILE A 145 -4.08 -16.98 -25.90
N GLN A 146 -3.90 -17.97 -25.04
CA GLN A 146 -4.58 -19.25 -25.14
C GLN A 146 -6.11 -19.11 -24.95
N PRO A 147 -6.90 -19.96 -25.62
CA PRO A 147 -8.34 -20.03 -25.37
C PRO A 147 -8.63 -20.33 -23.89
N GLY A 148 -9.55 -19.59 -23.27
CA GLY A 148 -9.90 -19.78 -21.86
C GLY A 148 -8.93 -19.16 -20.84
N ALA A 149 -7.80 -18.57 -21.26
CA ALA A 149 -6.82 -17.97 -20.36
C ALA A 149 -7.43 -16.90 -19.42
N GLU A 150 -8.37 -16.09 -19.91
CA GLU A 150 -9.06 -15.09 -19.10
C GLU A 150 -9.84 -15.70 -17.93
N PHE A 151 -10.43 -16.87 -18.11
CA PHE A 151 -11.11 -17.59 -17.05
C PHE A 151 -10.13 -18.00 -15.93
N TYR A 152 -9.00 -18.59 -16.30
CA TYR A 152 -7.96 -18.98 -15.35
C TYR A 152 -7.34 -17.76 -14.64
N ILE A 153 -7.03 -16.68 -15.38
CA ILE A 153 -6.53 -15.43 -14.82
C ILE A 153 -7.53 -14.86 -13.79
N THR A 154 -8.83 -14.93 -14.08
CA THR A 154 -9.87 -14.47 -13.16
C THR A 154 -9.91 -15.31 -11.90
N ILE A 155 -9.85 -16.63 -12.00
CA ILE A 155 -9.81 -17.54 -10.83
C ILE A 155 -8.57 -17.25 -9.98
N TYR A 156 -7.37 -17.28 -10.56
CA TYR A 156 -6.15 -17.06 -9.80
C TYR A 156 -6.05 -15.64 -9.22
N GLY A 157 -6.54 -14.65 -9.93
CA GLY A 157 -6.65 -13.28 -9.43
C GLY A 157 -7.59 -13.17 -8.23
N SER A 158 -8.73 -13.88 -8.27
CA SER A 158 -9.71 -13.91 -7.17
C SER A 158 -9.17 -14.67 -5.96
N ILE A 159 -8.46 -15.78 -6.15
CA ILE A 159 -7.78 -16.52 -5.08
C ILE A 159 -6.75 -15.62 -4.39
N ALA A 160 -5.88 -14.96 -5.15
CA ALA A 160 -4.86 -14.05 -4.60
C ALA A 160 -5.47 -12.86 -3.84
N GLN A 161 -6.60 -12.35 -4.28
CA GLN A 161 -7.34 -11.30 -3.58
C GLN A 161 -7.92 -11.83 -2.26
N SER A 162 -8.59 -12.99 -2.29
CA SER A 162 -9.15 -13.63 -1.09
C SER A 162 -8.06 -13.94 -0.05
N GLU A 163 -6.91 -14.43 -0.47
CA GLU A 163 -5.76 -14.65 0.41
C GLU A 163 -5.29 -13.34 1.07
N SER A 164 -5.18 -12.24 0.31
CA SER A 164 -4.82 -10.93 0.84
C SER A 164 -5.84 -10.41 1.86
N GLU A 165 -7.14 -10.63 1.62
CA GLU A 165 -8.22 -10.30 2.54
C GLU A 165 -8.17 -11.12 3.82
N ASN A 166 -7.91 -12.43 3.71
CA ASN A 166 -7.76 -13.33 4.85
C ASN A 166 -6.55 -12.95 5.73
N ILE A 167 -5.39 -12.69 5.12
CA ILE A 167 -4.21 -12.20 5.85
C ILE A 167 -4.54 -10.88 6.57
N SER A 168 -5.23 -9.95 5.92
CA SER A 168 -5.63 -8.68 6.53
C SER A 168 -6.64 -8.87 7.67
N ALA A 169 -7.55 -9.84 7.54
CA ALA A 169 -8.50 -10.20 8.59
C ALA A 169 -7.78 -10.82 9.80
N ASN A 170 -6.86 -11.74 9.57
CA ASN A 170 -6.07 -12.38 10.62
C ASN A 170 -5.19 -11.37 11.39
N VAL A 171 -4.53 -10.45 10.69
CA VAL A 171 -3.76 -9.36 11.31
C VAL A 171 -4.66 -8.45 12.16
N ARG A 172 -5.86 -8.12 11.67
CA ARG A 172 -6.83 -7.32 12.43
C ARG A 172 -7.32 -8.06 13.66
N TRP A 173 -7.65 -9.34 13.52
CA TRP A 173 -8.07 -10.20 14.63
C TRP A 173 -6.97 -10.26 15.70
N GLY A 174 -5.72 -10.56 15.32
CA GLY A 174 -4.59 -10.61 16.24
C GLY A 174 -4.35 -9.29 16.98
N LYS A 175 -4.44 -8.15 16.28
CA LYS A 175 -4.36 -6.82 16.92
C LYS A 175 -5.50 -6.56 17.88
N THR A 176 -6.72 -7.00 17.55
CA THR A 176 -7.88 -6.86 18.43
C THR A 176 -7.75 -7.74 19.67
N GLN A 177 -7.28 -8.97 19.51
CA GLN A 177 -7.04 -9.88 20.62
C GLN A 177 -5.94 -9.33 21.54
N SER A 178 -4.82 -8.92 20.99
CA SER A 178 -3.73 -8.26 21.74
C SER A 178 -4.21 -7.00 22.49
N ALA A 179 -5.13 -6.23 21.90
CA ALA A 179 -5.73 -5.07 22.55
C ALA A 179 -6.69 -5.45 23.69
N LYS A 180 -7.45 -6.55 23.56
CA LYS A 180 -8.29 -7.09 24.64
C LYS A 180 -7.47 -7.57 25.83
N GLU A 181 -6.29 -8.14 25.57
CA GLU A 181 -5.35 -8.59 26.58
C GLU A 181 -4.56 -7.44 27.24
N GLY A 182 -4.81 -6.19 26.82
CA GLY A 182 -4.15 -5.01 27.36
C GLY A 182 -2.70 -4.83 26.89
N ASN A 183 -2.28 -5.51 25.84
CA ASN A 183 -0.94 -5.36 25.28
C ASN A 183 -0.79 -4.04 24.54
N VAL A 184 -0.09 -3.08 25.12
CA VAL A 184 0.08 -1.72 24.57
C VAL A 184 1.40 -1.61 23.82
N PRO A 185 1.37 -1.38 22.48
CA PRO A 185 2.60 -1.13 21.73
C PRO A 185 3.15 0.27 22.00
N PHE A 186 4.47 0.37 22.25
CA PHE A 186 5.20 1.62 22.39
C PHE A 186 6.14 1.84 21.21
N GLN A 187 6.09 3.05 20.62
CA GLN A 187 7.04 3.48 19.59
C GLN A 187 8.12 4.38 20.19
N TYR A 188 9.00 3.81 20.99
CA TYR A 188 10.03 4.54 21.75
C TYR A 188 10.83 5.57 20.94
N LYS A 189 11.10 5.30 19.66
CA LYS A 189 11.85 6.24 18.78
C LYS A 189 11.15 7.58 18.53
N ARG A 190 9.86 7.70 18.82
CA ARG A 190 9.04 8.89 18.57
C ARG A 190 8.14 9.26 19.74
N PHE A 191 8.41 8.69 20.89
CA PHE A 191 7.60 8.89 22.08
C PHE A 191 8.48 9.46 23.21
N LEU A 192 8.41 10.77 23.40
CA LEU A 192 9.22 11.51 24.36
C LEU A 192 8.89 11.09 25.79
N GLY A 193 9.91 11.00 26.65
CA GLY A 193 9.76 10.73 28.09
C GLY A 193 9.81 9.24 28.44
N TYR A 194 9.86 8.33 27.46
CA TYR A 194 9.95 6.90 27.73
C TYR A 194 11.00 6.20 26.88
N ARG A 195 11.72 5.28 27.51
CA ARG A 195 12.66 4.35 26.89
C ARG A 195 12.22 2.91 27.09
N ARG A 196 12.81 2.01 26.34
CA ARG A 196 12.58 0.57 26.53
C ARG A 196 13.45 0.05 27.68
N GLY A 197 12.82 -0.44 28.73
CA GLY A 197 13.52 -1.07 29.85
C GLY A 197 14.12 -2.44 29.48
N PRO A 198 14.93 -3.03 30.37
CA PRO A 198 15.56 -4.34 30.19
C PRO A 198 14.56 -5.48 30.01
N ASP A 199 13.39 -5.39 30.66
CA ASP A 199 12.27 -6.34 30.55
C ASP A 199 11.38 -6.08 29.31
N GLY A 200 11.76 -5.11 28.48
CA GLY A 200 11.02 -4.71 27.29
C GLY A 200 9.83 -3.81 27.56
N LYS A 201 9.51 -3.49 28.82
CA LYS A 201 8.44 -2.59 29.23
C LYS A 201 8.85 -1.11 29.14
N PRO A 202 7.87 -0.19 29.11
CA PRO A 202 8.14 1.23 29.14
C PRO A 202 8.74 1.67 30.48
N GLU A 203 9.87 2.34 30.43
CA GLU A 203 10.56 2.95 31.57
C GLU A 203 10.68 4.46 31.33
N ILE A 204 10.52 5.26 32.39
CA ILE A 204 10.64 6.71 32.28
C ILE A 204 12.11 7.08 31.97
N ASP A 205 12.31 7.90 30.95
CA ASP A 205 13.57 8.56 30.66
C ASP A 205 13.61 9.88 31.48
N PRO A 206 14.50 10.01 32.49
CA PRO A 206 14.47 11.14 33.41
C PRO A 206 14.68 12.47 32.70
N GLU A 207 15.59 12.56 31.74
CA GLU A 207 15.90 13.77 31.01
C GLU A 207 14.75 14.24 30.15
N GLN A 208 14.17 13.31 29.39
CA GLN A 208 13.02 13.60 28.54
C GLN A 208 11.74 13.86 29.35
N ALA A 209 11.58 13.23 30.51
CA ALA A 209 10.44 13.46 31.40
C ALA A 209 10.41 14.89 31.96
N ILE A 210 11.56 15.53 32.19
CA ILE A 210 11.64 16.94 32.57
C ILE A 210 11.01 17.81 31.48
N VAL A 211 11.31 17.54 30.22
CA VAL A 211 10.75 18.31 29.10
C VAL A 211 9.22 18.12 29.02
N VAL A 212 8.74 16.91 29.22
CA VAL A 212 7.28 16.63 29.24
C VAL A 212 6.61 17.41 30.39
N LYS A 213 7.15 17.35 31.62
CA LYS A 213 6.62 18.11 32.76
C LYS A 213 6.60 19.59 32.50
N ARG A 214 7.69 20.16 31.96
CA ARG A 214 7.79 21.57 31.58
C ARG A 214 6.69 21.99 30.61
N ILE A 215 6.37 21.16 29.60
CA ILE A 215 5.28 21.42 28.65
C ILE A 215 3.94 21.53 29.37
N TYR A 216 3.64 20.60 30.30
CA TYR A 216 2.38 20.59 31.06
C TYR A 216 2.30 21.81 32.01
N GLU A 217 3.34 22.14 32.74
CA GLU A 217 3.42 23.28 33.67
C GLU A 217 3.22 24.61 32.94
N ARG A 218 3.95 24.83 31.84
CA ARG A 218 3.80 26.04 31.04
C ARG A 218 2.43 26.20 30.42
N PHE A 219 1.84 25.11 29.97
CA PHE A 219 0.48 25.16 29.43
C PHE A 219 -0.54 25.55 30.50
N LEU A 220 -0.44 25.01 31.74
CA LEU A 220 -1.29 25.38 32.87
C LEU A 220 -1.01 26.78 33.39
N ALA A 221 0.23 27.30 33.28
CA ALA A 221 0.58 28.69 33.57
C ALA A 221 -0.03 29.72 32.61
N GLY A 222 -0.62 29.23 31.47
CA GLY A 222 -1.34 30.12 30.55
C GLY A 222 -0.72 30.23 29.15
N ASP A 223 0.47 29.71 28.93
CA ASP A 223 1.19 29.82 27.68
C ASP A 223 0.41 29.21 26.52
N SER A 224 0.60 29.77 25.32
CA SER A 224 0.05 29.22 24.10
C SER A 224 0.89 28.04 23.62
N LEU A 225 0.25 27.12 22.85
CA LEU A 225 0.97 26.01 22.23
C LEU A 225 2.11 26.46 21.30
N ALA A 226 1.97 27.64 20.70
CA ALA A 226 3.00 28.23 19.85
C ALA A 226 4.18 28.77 20.66
N THR A 227 3.88 29.45 21.76
CA THR A 227 4.91 29.99 22.69
C THR A 227 5.77 28.85 23.23
N ILE A 228 5.12 27.79 23.75
CA ILE A 228 5.83 26.60 24.26
C ILE A 228 6.72 25.96 23.18
N ALA A 229 6.22 25.83 21.95
CA ALA A 229 7.00 25.26 20.86
C ALA A 229 8.20 26.12 20.48
N ASN A 230 8.03 27.45 20.43
CA ASN A 230 9.09 28.40 20.12
C ASN A 230 10.20 28.39 21.19
N ASP A 231 9.83 28.32 22.47
CA ASP A 231 10.81 28.29 23.55
C ASP A 231 11.62 27.01 23.57
N LEU A 232 10.97 25.83 23.30
CA LEU A 232 11.70 24.59 23.18
C LEU A 232 12.65 24.57 21.96
N ASN A 233 12.30 25.29 20.88
CA ASN A 233 13.19 25.50 19.75
C ASN A 233 14.34 26.45 20.07
N ALA A 234 14.07 27.51 20.81
CA ALA A 234 15.10 28.47 21.24
C ALA A 234 16.14 27.85 22.22
N ASP A 235 15.64 26.91 23.05
CA ASP A 235 16.48 26.13 23.97
C ASP A 235 17.16 24.93 23.28
N GLU A 236 17.04 24.80 21.96
CA GLU A 236 17.60 23.70 21.12
C GLU A 236 17.24 22.29 21.61
N ILE A 237 16.09 22.14 22.30
CA ILE A 237 15.62 20.83 22.80
C ILE A 237 15.20 19.96 21.64
N PRO A 238 15.73 18.71 21.52
CA PRO A 238 15.37 17.79 20.44
C PRO A 238 13.88 17.46 20.44
N THR A 239 13.27 17.39 19.23
CA THR A 239 11.89 16.91 19.07
C THR A 239 11.77 15.42 19.39
N PRO A 240 10.56 14.88 19.66
CA PRO A 240 10.37 13.44 19.88
C PRO A 240 10.86 12.54 18.76
N SER A 241 11.00 13.06 17.53
CA SER A 241 11.54 12.35 16.38
C SER A 241 13.04 12.54 16.18
N GLY A 242 13.66 13.46 16.89
CA GLY A 242 15.05 13.90 16.67
C GLY A 242 15.25 14.69 15.37
N ILE A 243 14.18 15.00 14.63
CA ILE A 243 14.25 15.68 13.33
C ILE A 243 13.27 16.85 13.29
N GLY A 244 13.72 17.99 12.73
CA GLY A 244 12.92 19.19 12.54
C GLY A 244 12.75 19.99 13.82
N GLN A 245 11.76 20.89 13.84
CA GLN A 245 11.47 21.82 14.92
C GLN A 245 10.16 21.48 15.64
N TRP A 246 10.06 21.91 16.89
CA TRP A 246 8.82 21.83 17.65
C TRP A 246 7.71 22.65 16.99
N GLN A 247 6.54 22.07 16.94
CA GLN A 247 5.35 22.67 16.34
C GLN A 247 4.16 22.60 17.31
N ARG A 248 3.18 23.50 17.15
CA ARG A 248 1.93 23.48 17.92
C ARG A 248 1.28 22.10 17.96
N GLY A 249 1.27 21.39 16.82
CA GLY A 249 0.66 20.07 16.71
C GLY A 249 1.36 19.03 17.59
N THR A 250 2.68 19.10 17.70
CA THR A 250 3.48 18.21 18.56
C THR A 250 3.16 18.45 20.03
N ILE A 251 3.11 19.73 20.46
CA ILE A 251 2.74 20.10 21.84
C ILE A 251 1.31 19.63 22.14
N ALA A 252 0.34 19.91 21.25
CA ALA A 252 -1.03 19.45 21.43
C ALA A 252 -1.14 17.93 21.54
N SER A 253 -0.38 17.18 20.73
CA SER A 253 -0.33 15.74 20.79
C SER A 253 0.22 15.20 22.12
N ILE A 254 1.23 15.85 22.69
CA ILE A 254 1.78 15.50 24.00
C ILE A 254 0.75 15.76 25.10
N LEU A 255 0.14 16.94 25.12
CA LEU A 255 -0.83 17.34 26.15
C LEU A 255 -2.12 16.48 26.14
N THR A 256 -2.49 15.90 25.01
CA THR A 256 -3.72 15.09 24.86
C THR A 256 -3.49 13.59 24.90
N ASN A 257 -2.24 13.14 25.02
CA ASN A 257 -1.93 11.73 25.00
C ASN A 257 -2.03 11.12 26.41
N GLU A 258 -3.02 10.27 26.62
CA GLU A 258 -3.28 9.58 27.88
C GLU A 258 -2.12 8.71 28.40
N LYS A 259 -1.18 8.36 27.53
CA LYS A 259 -0.01 7.58 27.92
C LYS A 259 0.89 8.32 28.93
N TYR A 260 0.86 9.64 28.96
CA TYR A 260 1.65 10.40 29.94
C TYR A 260 1.14 10.29 31.36
N LYS A 261 -0.14 9.92 31.56
CA LYS A 261 -0.70 9.61 32.88
C LYS A 261 -0.66 8.12 33.25
N GLY A 262 0.02 7.29 32.43
CA GLY A 262 0.16 5.85 32.67
C GLY A 262 -0.88 4.94 32.02
N ASP A 263 -1.89 5.50 31.38
CA ASP A 263 -2.97 4.75 30.74
C ASP A 263 -2.73 4.60 29.22
N ALA A 264 -3.55 3.80 28.56
CA ALA A 264 -3.51 3.68 27.11
C ALA A 264 -4.89 3.43 26.50
N ILE A 265 -5.19 4.13 25.40
CA ILE A 265 -6.36 3.83 24.55
C ILE A 265 -5.89 3.13 23.29
N LEU A 266 -6.43 1.95 23.04
CA LEU A 266 -6.14 1.13 21.87
C LEU A 266 -7.27 1.25 20.85
N ASN A 267 -6.97 0.95 19.59
CA ASN A 267 -7.90 1.07 18.45
C ASN A 267 -8.44 2.49 18.20
N LYS A 268 -7.62 3.53 18.46
CA LYS A 268 -7.96 4.93 18.10
C LYS A 268 -8.16 5.13 16.61
N THR A 269 -7.52 4.30 15.78
CA THR A 269 -7.62 4.31 14.32
C THR A 269 -7.79 2.90 13.78
N TYR A 270 -8.36 2.79 12.59
CA TYR A 270 -8.49 1.52 11.88
C TYR A 270 -8.27 1.69 10.38
N ILE A 271 -7.90 0.60 9.70
CA ILE A 271 -7.83 0.56 8.24
C ILE A 271 -9.19 0.16 7.71
N ARG A 272 -9.76 0.99 6.83
CA ARG A 272 -11.12 0.81 6.29
C ARG A 272 -11.21 -0.47 5.45
N ASP A 273 -10.33 -0.62 4.47
CA ASP A 273 -10.30 -1.75 3.56
C ASP A 273 -8.85 -2.15 3.21
N CYS A 274 -8.67 -3.38 2.73
CA CYS A 274 -7.36 -3.94 2.42
C CYS A 274 -6.75 -3.38 1.13
N LEU A 275 -7.57 -2.83 0.22
CA LEU A 275 -7.12 -2.33 -1.09
C LEU A 275 -6.59 -0.91 -0.97
N SER A 276 -7.39 0.02 -0.42
CA SER A 276 -6.98 1.42 -0.28
C SER A 276 -6.00 1.64 0.88
N LYS A 277 -6.02 0.76 1.89
CA LYS A 277 -5.25 0.86 3.15
C LYS A 277 -5.41 2.22 3.86
N LYS A 278 -6.53 2.91 3.60
CA LYS A 278 -6.82 4.21 4.19
C LYS A 278 -7.04 4.08 5.69
N VAL A 279 -6.24 4.80 6.46
CA VAL A 279 -6.37 4.89 7.91
C VAL A 279 -7.49 5.87 8.24
N MET A 280 -8.46 5.42 9.06
CA MET A 280 -9.59 6.22 9.55
C MET A 280 -9.48 6.37 11.06
N ILE A 281 -9.91 7.53 11.58
CA ILE A 281 -10.09 7.73 13.01
C ILE A 281 -11.31 6.94 13.45
N ASN A 282 -11.20 6.21 14.55
CA ASN A 282 -12.32 5.48 15.13
C ASN A 282 -13.17 6.43 15.99
N ASN A 283 -14.31 6.84 15.49
CA ASN A 283 -15.27 7.70 16.20
C ASN A 283 -16.38 6.91 16.92
N GLY A 284 -16.23 5.59 17.05
CA GLY A 284 -17.19 4.69 17.67
C GLY A 284 -17.61 3.53 16.76
N GLU A 285 -17.11 3.48 15.51
CA GLU A 285 -17.43 2.41 14.57
C GLU A 285 -16.88 1.06 15.01
N ARG A 286 -15.86 1.06 15.88
CA ARG A 286 -15.24 -0.16 16.44
C ARG A 286 -14.97 0.00 17.92
N PRO A 287 -14.96 -1.10 18.69
CA PRO A 287 -14.58 -1.05 20.10
C PRO A 287 -13.19 -0.44 20.30
N LYS A 288 -13.08 0.48 21.26
CA LYS A 288 -11.81 0.97 21.79
C LYS A 288 -11.56 0.25 23.12
N TYR A 289 -10.30 0.01 23.43
CA TYR A 289 -9.92 -0.63 24.69
C TYR A 289 -9.11 0.39 25.49
N TYR A 290 -9.55 0.61 26.73
CA TYR A 290 -8.86 1.48 27.67
C TYR A 290 -8.13 0.60 28.68
N VAL A 291 -6.83 0.82 28.82
CA VAL A 291 -5.96 0.08 29.74
C VAL A 291 -5.46 1.07 30.77
N GLU A 292 -5.87 0.89 32.03
CA GLU A 292 -5.45 1.71 33.15
C GLU A 292 -4.13 1.22 33.73
N ASN A 293 -3.30 2.15 34.22
CA ASN A 293 -2.04 1.87 34.93
C ASN A 293 -1.13 0.87 34.17
N ASN A 294 -1.06 1.02 32.86
CA ASN A 294 -0.27 0.13 32.01
C ASN A 294 1.25 0.29 32.20
N HIS A 295 1.68 1.51 32.59
CA HIS A 295 3.09 1.86 32.72
C HIS A 295 3.27 3.04 33.70
N PRO A 296 4.49 3.29 34.20
CA PRO A 296 4.77 4.42 35.11
C PRO A 296 4.33 5.74 34.50
N ALA A 297 3.58 6.54 35.24
CA ALA A 297 3.10 7.86 34.82
C ALA A 297 4.18 8.94 34.96
N ILE A 298 4.36 9.80 33.95
CA ILE A 298 5.19 11.01 34.05
C ILE A 298 4.38 12.15 34.65
N ILE A 299 3.10 12.23 34.33
CA ILE A 299 2.14 13.25 34.76
C ILE A 299 1.06 12.56 35.60
N ASP A 300 0.73 13.10 36.75
CA ASP A 300 -0.35 12.60 37.58
C ASP A 300 -1.73 12.83 36.93
N SER A 301 -2.70 12.00 37.29
CA SER A 301 -4.04 12.00 36.67
C SER A 301 -4.79 13.33 36.90
N ALA A 302 -4.57 14.01 38.04
CA ALA A 302 -5.21 15.30 38.33
C ALA A 302 -4.67 16.42 37.46
N THR A 303 -3.35 16.48 37.28
CA THR A 303 -2.70 17.44 36.37
C THR A 303 -3.10 17.20 34.92
N PHE A 304 -3.16 15.94 34.47
CA PHE A 304 -3.66 15.58 33.14
C PHE A 304 -5.10 16.06 32.94
N GLY A 305 -5.99 15.80 33.93
CA GLY A 305 -7.39 16.26 33.89
C GLY A 305 -7.52 17.77 33.71
N ARG A 306 -6.81 18.56 34.55
CA ARG A 306 -6.78 20.03 34.43
C ARG A 306 -6.34 20.51 33.05
N VAL A 307 -5.37 19.84 32.45
CA VAL A 307 -4.91 20.16 31.09
C VAL A 307 -6.00 19.88 30.05
N GLN A 308 -6.75 18.77 30.16
CA GLN A 308 -7.85 18.48 29.24
C GLN A 308 -8.98 19.52 29.36
N GLU A 309 -9.35 19.91 30.56
CA GLU A 309 -10.35 20.98 30.83
C GLU A 309 -9.90 22.30 30.18
N GLU A 310 -8.65 22.70 30.41
CA GLU A 310 -8.09 23.93 29.85
C GLU A 310 -8.01 23.88 28.31
N MET A 311 -7.66 22.75 27.73
CA MET A 311 -7.68 22.53 26.27
C MET A 311 -9.12 22.71 25.71
N ALA A 312 -10.11 22.12 26.36
CA ALA A 312 -11.52 22.26 25.98
C ALA A 312 -12.01 23.71 26.10
N ARG A 313 -11.65 24.41 27.18
CA ARG A 313 -11.97 25.83 27.41
C ARG A 313 -11.38 26.74 26.33
N ARG A 314 -10.11 26.56 25.96
CA ARG A 314 -9.47 27.34 24.88
C ARG A 314 -10.04 27.04 23.51
N CYS A 315 -10.45 25.78 23.26
CA CYS A 315 -11.10 25.37 22.01
C CYS A 315 -12.53 25.97 21.87
N GLY A 316 -13.31 26.00 22.97
CA GLY A 316 -14.64 26.60 23.02
C GLY A 316 -14.61 28.11 22.70
N LYS A 317 -13.68 28.84 23.30
CA LYS A 317 -13.48 30.29 23.03
C LYS A 317 -13.15 30.60 21.57
N ARG A 318 -12.45 29.70 20.87
CA ARG A 318 -12.15 29.84 19.44
C ARG A 318 -13.38 29.68 18.55
N LYS A 319 -14.26 28.73 18.86
CA LYS A 319 -15.50 28.53 18.11
C LYS A 319 -16.41 29.74 18.22
N VAL A 320 -16.54 30.33 19.39
CA VAL A 320 -17.35 31.55 19.63
C VAL A 320 -16.80 32.76 18.85
N LYS A 321 -15.46 32.95 18.80
CA LYS A 321 -14.86 34.04 18.01
C LYS A 321 -15.06 33.86 16.49
N GLN A 322 -15.07 32.65 15.97
CA GLN A 322 -15.32 32.40 14.53
C GLN A 322 -16.77 32.59 14.12
N VAL A 323 -17.73 32.39 15.01
CA VAL A 323 -19.16 32.65 14.75
C VAL A 323 -19.45 34.15 14.78
N GLY A 324 -18.82 34.92 15.72
CA GLY A 324 -19.00 36.35 15.83
C GLY A 324 -18.45 37.18 14.65
N THR A 325 -17.42 36.69 13.95
CA THR A 325 -16.84 37.38 12.77
C THR A 325 -17.57 37.11 11.45
N LYS A 326 -18.51 36.16 11.41
CA LYS A 326 -19.32 35.89 10.21
C LYS A 326 -20.69 36.60 10.18
N THR A 327 -21.03 37.34 11.23
CA THR A 327 -22.33 38.03 11.33
C THR A 327 -22.26 39.53 11.00
N GLU A 328 -21.05 40.03 10.66
CA GLU A 328 -20.83 41.43 10.26
C GLU A 328 -20.26 41.59 8.85
N GLN A 329 -20.82 40.84 7.89
CA GLN A 329 -20.61 41.14 6.45
C GLN A 329 -21.92 40.93 5.68
#